data_0da420feab327b39e618715c3e271f77
#
_entry.id   0da420feab327b39e618715c3e271f77
#
_cell.length_a   1.000
_cell.length_b   1.000
_cell.length_c   1.000
_cell.angle_alpha   90.00
_cell.angle_beta   90.00
_cell.angle_gamma   90.00
#
_symmetry.space_group_name_H-M   'P 1'
#
loop_
_entity.id
_entity.type
_entity.pdbx_description
1 polymer ?
#
loop_
_entity_poly.entity_id
_entity_poly.type
_entity_poly.pdbx_seq_one_letter_code
_entity_poly.pdbx_strand_id
1 'polypeptide(L)'
;DRFAADTDVFIRQVFERHQKALLGYAGDFRCHSRHLLNKRSFLFGGHHTALDGNIRHILSNIFLEYKDSQNSLLLSFFRIFASFSPNIVMSPVAVIITVLGYILLLFVFARISSRKAGNAAFFTGNRRTPWYMAASAMIAAAMSGVTFISVPGSVAADAFSYMQMVMGFTVGQFIIAFVLVPTFYRLRVVSLYEYLDTRFGITSHRTGAWFFFISKMSGTALKVYIVCAVMQGLVFNHYGIPFWANAALTMTFVWLYTQRGGVKTLIWTDTLKTVCLVASLVLTIVYLMRGMGWSLADTVQQVAASPMSRIFFFDDPASGYYFWKMFSAGIVLLVAMTGLDQDMMQRNLSCATPRDSQKNIILTAFCQIFVILLFLVLGVLLYRYVESTGLPMPAKSDQVFAQVAVNGGLPLAVGVLFVIGLISSIYSSAGSALTALTTSFTVDILTATKHDNDQALTRTRRIVHIAMAACMAVVILGFEYCADDSVINLVYKVAGYTYGPILGMFVFGMSTRRRIKDRWMPLVAIAAPLLSGLLQYVARTHWHYQIGFELLIYNAAFTMLGMLLLTKKKDEK
;
A
#
# COMPACT_ATOMS: atom_id res chain seq x y z
N ASP A 1 29.85 -21.93 10.17
CA ASP A 1 29.36 -22.27 11.55
C ASP A 1 29.44 -21.11 12.57
N ARG A 2 30.39 -20.18 12.47
CA ARG A 2 30.44 -19.00 13.37
C ARG A 2 29.36 -17.94 13.05
N PHE A 3 28.98 -17.78 11.80
CA PHE A 3 28.01 -16.77 11.38
C PHE A 3 26.55 -17.16 11.68
N ALA A 4 26.24 -18.44 11.77
CA ALA A 4 24.93 -18.92 12.23
C ALA A 4 24.71 -18.62 13.71
N ALA A 5 25.78 -18.69 14.52
CA ALA A 5 25.75 -18.36 15.94
C ALA A 5 25.56 -16.85 16.18
N ASP A 6 26.20 -16.00 15.38
CA ASP A 6 26.10 -14.54 15.53
C ASP A 6 24.74 -13.98 15.07
N THR A 7 24.12 -14.61 14.07
CA THR A 7 22.77 -14.24 13.63
C THR A 7 21.70 -14.66 14.66
N ASP A 8 21.89 -15.81 15.32
CA ASP A 8 21.02 -16.25 16.41
C ASP A 8 21.13 -15.34 17.65
N VAL A 9 22.35 -14.85 17.95
CA VAL A 9 22.59 -13.90 19.05
C VAL A 9 21.96 -12.53 18.76
N PHE A 10 22.10 -12.02 17.54
CA PHE A 10 21.49 -10.74 17.14
C PHE A 10 19.97 -10.80 17.13
N ILE A 11 19.39 -11.87 16.60
CA ILE A 11 17.94 -12.10 16.60
C ILE A 11 17.42 -12.24 18.04
N ARG A 12 18.11 -12.96 18.91
CA ARG A 12 17.75 -13.06 20.34
C ARG A 12 17.80 -11.72 21.06
N GLN A 13 18.84 -10.91 20.84
CA GLN A 13 18.95 -9.59 21.50
C GLN A 13 17.89 -8.59 21.06
N VAL A 14 17.50 -8.60 19.79
CA VAL A 14 16.40 -7.76 19.29
C VAL A 14 15.05 -8.24 19.84
N PHE A 15 14.87 -9.56 20.00
CA PHE A 15 13.63 -10.14 20.55
C PHE A 15 13.49 -9.97 22.06
N GLU A 16 14.54 -10.14 22.85
CA GLU A 16 14.48 -9.99 24.32
C GLU A 16 14.14 -8.56 24.76
N ARG A 17 14.59 -7.54 24.01
CA ARG A 17 14.21 -6.13 24.26
C ARG A 17 12.71 -5.87 24.01
N HIS A 18 12.08 -6.60 23.09
CA HIS A 18 10.66 -6.43 22.78
C HIS A 18 9.75 -7.30 23.68
N GLN A 19 10.27 -8.39 24.24
CA GLN A 19 9.51 -9.31 25.10
C GLN A 19 9.06 -8.65 26.42
N LYS A 20 9.85 -7.75 26.98
CA LYS A 20 9.48 -7.02 28.21
C LYS A 20 8.34 -6.00 28.03
N ALA A 21 8.07 -5.56 26.78
CA ALA A 21 6.98 -4.65 26.48
C ALA A 21 5.63 -5.36 26.25
N LEU A 22 5.64 -6.66 25.92
CA LEU A 22 4.43 -7.44 25.56
C LEU A 22 3.86 -8.30 26.71
N LEU A 23 4.61 -8.52 27.78
CA LEU A 23 4.20 -9.39 28.91
C LEU A 23 3.18 -8.75 29.87
N GLY A 24 2.79 -7.50 29.66
CA GLY A 24 1.80 -6.80 30.50
C GLY A 24 0.33 -7.15 30.23
N TYR A 25 -0.01 -7.98 29.23
CA TYR A 25 -1.42 -8.20 28.81
C TYR A 25 -1.86 -9.67 28.69
N ALA A 26 -1.15 -10.64 29.28
CA ALA A 26 -1.46 -12.07 29.10
C ALA A 26 -2.07 -12.73 30.34
N GLY A 27 -3.02 -12.07 30.99
CA GLY A 27 -3.66 -12.61 32.19
C GLY A 27 -5.13 -12.97 32.06
N ASP A 28 -5.62 -13.66 30.98
CA ASP A 28 -7.01 -14.17 30.99
C ASP A 28 -7.35 -15.15 29.86
N PHE A 29 -6.58 -16.20 29.64
CA PHE A 29 -7.00 -17.27 28.69
C PHE A 29 -6.60 -18.69 29.14
N ARG A 30 -7.04 -19.12 30.31
CA ARG A 30 -7.02 -20.54 30.70
C ARG A 30 -8.45 -20.96 31.03
N CYS A 31 -9.16 -21.44 30.04
CA CYS A 31 -10.26 -22.44 30.19
C CYS A 31 -11.05 -22.52 28.87
N HIS A 32 -10.89 -23.51 28.06
CA HIS A 32 -11.86 -24.12 27.14
C HIS A 32 -11.25 -24.85 25.92
N SER A 33 -10.44 -25.85 26.11
CA SER A 33 -10.03 -26.68 24.96
C SER A 33 -9.75 -28.16 25.27
N ARG A 34 -10.37 -28.74 26.31
CA ARG A 34 -10.17 -30.15 26.63
C ARG A 34 -11.18 -31.14 26.01
N HIS A 35 -12.13 -30.71 25.17
CA HIS A 35 -13.24 -31.61 24.76
C HIS A 35 -13.35 -31.97 23.27
N LEU A 36 -12.36 -31.68 22.40
CA LEU A 36 -12.52 -31.85 20.93
C LEU A 36 -11.53 -32.83 20.26
N LEU A 37 -10.72 -33.59 21.02
CA LEU A 37 -9.66 -34.43 20.43
C LEU A 37 -9.92 -35.94 20.44
N ASN A 38 -11.13 -36.43 20.67
CA ASN A 38 -11.38 -37.87 20.78
C ASN A 38 -12.35 -38.48 19.75
N LYS A 39 -12.54 -37.89 18.56
CA LYS A 39 -13.27 -38.55 17.46
C LYS A 39 -12.75 -38.10 16.11
N ARG A 40 -11.93 -38.89 15.45
CA ARG A 40 -11.88 -39.18 14.01
C ARG A 40 -10.59 -39.87 13.58
N SER A 41 -10.55 -41.16 13.82
CA SER A 41 -9.82 -42.10 12.98
C SER A 41 -10.89 -42.78 12.13
N PHE A 42 -11.04 -42.38 10.87
CA PHE A 42 -11.55 -43.18 9.74
C PHE A 42 -11.62 -42.32 8.46
N LEU A 43 -11.20 -42.92 7.35
CA LEU A 43 -11.20 -42.44 5.96
C LEU A 43 -9.91 -41.72 5.47
N PHE A 44 -9.05 -42.52 4.87
CA PHE A 44 -8.49 -42.35 3.52
C PHE A 44 -7.44 -43.44 3.25
N GLY A 45 -7.81 -44.40 2.43
CA GLY A 45 -6.90 -45.40 1.90
C GLY A 45 -6.33 -44.96 0.56
N GLY A 46 -5.05 -45.25 0.34
CA GLY A 46 -4.50 -45.49 -0.99
C GLY A 46 -3.69 -44.38 -1.66
N HIS A 47 -2.43 -44.68 -1.84
CA HIS A 47 -1.36 -44.09 -2.67
C HIS A 47 -0.46 -43.03 -2.01
N HIS A 48 0.69 -43.52 -1.58
CA HIS A 48 1.79 -42.73 -1.02
C HIS A 48 2.75 -42.27 -2.13
N THR A 49 2.97 -40.96 -2.23
CA THR A 49 4.15 -40.37 -2.84
C THR A 49 5.00 -39.68 -1.77
N ALA A 50 6.31 -39.61 -1.94
CA ALA A 50 7.29 -39.12 -0.96
C ALA A 50 7.03 -37.67 -0.45
N LEU A 51 6.12 -36.92 -1.08
CA LEU A 51 5.67 -35.58 -0.62
C LEU A 51 4.81 -35.65 0.66
N ASP A 52 4.09 -36.76 0.88
CA ASP A 52 3.14 -36.88 1.98
C ASP A 52 3.83 -37.06 3.34
N GLY A 53 5.03 -37.70 3.36
CA GLY A 53 5.82 -37.90 4.57
C GLY A 53 6.38 -36.61 5.17
N ASN A 54 6.89 -35.73 4.32
CA ASN A 54 7.45 -34.44 4.75
C ASN A 54 6.37 -33.47 5.23
N ILE A 55 5.22 -33.43 4.55
CA ILE A 55 4.09 -32.54 4.93
C ILE A 55 3.48 -33.02 6.27
N ARG A 56 3.34 -34.33 6.50
CA ARG A 56 2.85 -34.85 7.78
C ARG A 56 3.82 -34.59 8.94
N HIS A 57 5.13 -34.69 8.69
CA HIS A 57 6.15 -34.39 9.70
C HIS A 57 6.17 -32.90 10.05
N ILE A 58 6.01 -32.05 9.07
CA ILE A 58 5.93 -30.57 9.23
C ILE A 58 4.64 -30.19 10.00
N LEU A 59 3.49 -30.76 9.62
CA LEU A 59 2.22 -30.47 10.30
C LEU A 59 2.20 -31.03 11.74
N SER A 60 2.80 -32.21 12.00
CA SER A 60 2.88 -32.74 13.34
C SER A 60 3.78 -31.91 14.26
N ASN A 61 4.90 -31.39 13.73
CA ASN A 61 5.79 -30.52 14.50
C ASN A 61 5.14 -29.14 14.78
N ILE A 62 4.37 -28.60 13.85
CA ILE A 62 3.57 -27.37 14.06
C ILE A 62 2.52 -27.58 15.16
N PHE A 63 1.87 -28.77 15.20
CA PHE A 63 0.85 -29.08 16.20
C PHE A 63 1.44 -29.35 17.59
N LEU A 64 2.65 -29.93 17.68
CA LEU A 64 3.33 -30.19 18.93
C LEU A 64 3.93 -28.94 19.58
N GLU A 65 4.45 -27.99 18.79
CA GLU A 65 4.98 -26.69 19.27
C GLU A 65 3.87 -25.69 19.63
N TYR A 66 2.63 -25.85 19.13
CA TYR A 66 1.48 -25.00 19.49
C TYR A 66 1.14 -25.04 20.99
N LYS A 67 1.70 -26.01 21.73
CA LYS A 67 1.36 -26.23 23.15
C LYS A 67 2.07 -25.27 24.12
N ASP A 68 3.14 -24.57 23.72
CA ASP A 68 4.02 -23.91 24.69
C ASP A 68 4.40 -22.43 24.46
N SER A 69 3.96 -21.72 23.43
CA SER A 69 4.00 -20.25 23.44
C SER A 69 3.53 -19.58 22.13
N GLN A 70 2.81 -18.46 22.23
CA GLN A 70 2.36 -17.63 21.09
C GLN A 70 3.50 -17.01 20.25
N ASN A 71 4.75 -17.11 20.69
CA ASN A 71 5.93 -16.61 19.98
C ASN A 71 6.52 -17.60 18.96
N SER A 72 6.09 -18.86 19.00
CA SER A 72 6.65 -19.90 18.13
C SER A 72 6.09 -19.87 16.70
N LEU A 73 4.89 -19.35 16.48
CA LEU A 73 4.23 -19.38 15.18
C LEU A 73 4.99 -18.60 14.08
N LEU A 74 5.52 -17.45 14.40
CA LEU A 74 6.33 -16.64 13.46
C LEU A 74 7.70 -17.30 13.22
N LEU A 75 8.35 -17.80 14.29
CA LEU A 75 9.63 -18.51 14.20
C LEU A 75 9.49 -19.86 13.49
N SER A 76 8.40 -20.59 13.73
CA SER A 76 8.10 -21.85 13.02
C SER A 76 7.81 -21.59 11.54
N PHE A 77 7.09 -20.52 11.23
CA PHE A 77 6.87 -20.06 9.87
C PHE A 77 8.20 -19.76 9.15
N PHE A 78 9.12 -19.03 9.78
CA PHE A 78 10.45 -18.76 9.23
C PHE A 78 11.34 -20.00 9.14
N ARG A 79 11.28 -20.94 10.10
CA ARG A 79 12.03 -22.20 10.06
C ARG A 79 11.56 -23.12 8.94
N ILE A 80 10.24 -23.20 8.68
CA ILE A 80 9.68 -23.94 7.54
C ILE A 80 10.23 -23.38 6.23
N PHE A 81 10.33 -22.07 6.07
CA PHE A 81 10.88 -21.44 4.88
C PHE A 81 12.40 -21.66 4.74
N ALA A 82 13.14 -21.73 5.83
CA ALA A 82 14.58 -21.97 5.81
C ALA A 82 14.96 -23.42 5.46
N SER A 83 14.05 -24.38 5.62
CA SER A 83 14.29 -25.82 5.36
C SER A 83 14.00 -26.27 3.92
N PHE A 84 13.55 -25.38 3.03
CA PHE A 84 13.33 -25.73 1.62
C PHE A 84 14.64 -25.93 0.85
N SER A 85 14.72 -27.07 0.14
CA SER A 85 15.88 -27.49 -0.65
C SER A 85 16.27 -26.48 -1.73
N PRO A 86 17.57 -26.24 -2.00
CA PRO A 86 18.07 -25.10 -2.78
C PRO A 86 17.78 -25.09 -4.29
N ASN A 87 17.18 -26.13 -4.89
CA ASN A 87 17.15 -26.27 -6.35
C ASN A 87 15.76 -26.52 -6.97
N ILE A 88 14.68 -26.06 -6.35
CA ILE A 88 13.32 -26.25 -6.92
C ILE A 88 12.83 -24.93 -7.51
N VAL A 89 12.68 -24.88 -8.83
CA VAL A 89 11.97 -23.80 -9.54
C VAL A 89 10.54 -23.69 -9.00
N MET A 90 10.06 -22.48 -8.75
CA MET A 90 8.74 -22.27 -8.18
C MET A 90 7.63 -22.68 -9.15
N SER A 91 7.01 -23.83 -8.91
CA SER A 91 5.89 -24.28 -9.76
C SER A 91 4.64 -23.41 -9.54
N PRO A 92 3.74 -23.30 -10.56
CA PRO A 92 2.46 -22.59 -10.41
C PRO A 92 1.63 -23.08 -9.21
N VAL A 93 1.72 -24.39 -8.89
CA VAL A 93 1.07 -25.00 -7.72
C VAL A 93 1.63 -24.44 -6.41
N ALA A 94 2.96 -24.27 -6.32
CA ALA A 94 3.60 -23.68 -5.13
C ALA A 94 3.16 -22.22 -4.93
N VAL A 95 3.00 -21.46 -6.01
CA VAL A 95 2.43 -20.11 -5.96
C VAL A 95 1.00 -20.14 -5.42
N ILE A 96 0.14 -21.01 -5.94
CA ILE A 96 -1.26 -21.15 -5.49
C ILE A 96 -1.33 -21.51 -4.00
N ILE A 97 -0.54 -22.47 -3.54
CA ILE A 97 -0.50 -22.89 -2.13
C ILE A 97 -0.06 -21.71 -1.25
N THR A 98 0.96 -20.97 -1.65
CA THR A 98 1.44 -19.77 -0.94
C THR A 98 0.35 -18.70 -0.84
N VAL A 99 -0.32 -18.40 -1.96
CA VAL A 99 -1.42 -17.44 -2.05
C VAL A 99 -2.57 -17.84 -1.13
N LEU A 100 -3.04 -19.08 -1.24
CA LEU A 100 -4.16 -19.58 -0.44
C LEU A 100 -3.82 -19.64 1.06
N GLY A 101 -2.60 -20.06 1.41
CA GLY A 101 -2.12 -20.07 2.79
C GLY A 101 -2.09 -18.66 3.39
N TYR A 102 -1.58 -17.68 2.62
CA TYR A 102 -1.55 -16.29 3.05
C TYR A 102 -2.95 -15.68 3.17
N ILE A 103 -3.85 -15.93 2.21
CA ILE A 103 -5.25 -15.49 2.25
C ILE A 103 -5.95 -16.09 3.48
N LEU A 104 -5.77 -17.37 3.75
CA LEU A 104 -6.32 -18.03 4.94
C LEU A 104 -5.85 -17.32 6.23
N LEU A 105 -4.55 -17.02 6.31
CA LEU A 105 -3.98 -16.29 7.44
C LEU A 105 -4.65 -14.92 7.61
N LEU A 106 -4.81 -14.17 6.52
CA LEU A 106 -5.52 -12.88 6.54
C LEU A 106 -6.97 -13.00 7.01
N PHE A 107 -7.69 -14.04 6.55
CA PHE A 107 -9.07 -14.27 6.98
C PHE A 107 -9.16 -14.59 8.47
N VAL A 108 -8.24 -15.39 9.01
CA VAL A 108 -8.17 -15.69 10.45
C VAL A 108 -7.95 -14.39 11.24
N PHE A 109 -6.97 -13.58 10.86
CA PHE A 109 -6.71 -12.29 11.51
C PHE A 109 -7.91 -11.33 11.38
N ALA A 110 -8.51 -11.23 10.19
CA ALA A 110 -9.69 -10.40 9.98
C ALA A 110 -10.87 -10.84 10.84
N ARG A 111 -11.10 -12.15 10.98
CA ARG A 111 -12.18 -12.68 11.82
C ARG A 111 -11.96 -12.42 13.30
N ILE A 112 -10.73 -12.50 13.78
CA ILE A 112 -10.40 -12.23 15.18
C ILE A 112 -10.58 -10.74 15.46
N SER A 113 -10.05 -9.86 14.60
CA SER A 113 -10.07 -8.40 14.80
C SER A 113 -11.46 -7.78 14.59
N SER A 114 -12.31 -8.40 13.73
CA SER A 114 -13.67 -7.90 13.45
C SER A 114 -14.73 -8.32 14.46
N ARG A 115 -14.38 -9.10 15.49
CA ARG A 115 -15.32 -9.48 16.54
C ARG A 115 -15.90 -8.21 17.20
N LYS A 116 -17.24 -8.12 17.30
CA LYS A 116 -17.97 -6.97 17.86
C LYS A 116 -17.70 -5.63 17.14
N ALA A 117 -17.38 -5.64 15.83
CA ALA A 117 -17.19 -4.42 15.06
C ALA A 117 -18.56 -3.89 14.58
N GLY A 118 -18.92 -2.68 15.02
CA GLY A 118 -20.08 -1.89 14.53
C GLY A 118 -19.65 -0.82 13.51
N ASN A 119 -20.58 0.10 13.17
CA ASN A 119 -20.32 1.18 12.21
C ASN A 119 -19.17 2.11 12.64
N ALA A 120 -19.08 2.45 13.94
CA ALA A 120 -17.96 3.25 14.45
C ALA A 120 -16.60 2.57 14.25
N ALA A 121 -16.51 1.25 14.44
CA ALA A 121 -15.29 0.49 14.18
C ALA A 121 -14.95 0.46 12.69
N PHE A 122 -15.97 0.42 11.81
CA PHE A 122 -15.80 0.42 10.36
C PHE A 122 -15.27 1.76 9.86
N PHE A 123 -15.88 2.88 10.25
CA PHE A 123 -15.54 4.21 9.73
C PHE A 123 -14.32 4.84 10.39
N THR A 124 -14.14 4.68 11.71
CA THR A 124 -13.12 5.43 12.48
C THR A 124 -12.21 4.55 13.35
N GLY A 125 -12.30 3.23 13.27
CA GLY A 125 -11.52 2.34 14.14
C GLY A 125 -11.80 2.54 15.65
N ASN A 126 -12.95 3.10 16.01
CA ASN A 126 -13.32 3.52 17.38
C ASN A 126 -12.41 4.60 17.99
N ARG A 127 -11.50 5.22 17.24
CA ARG A 127 -10.49 6.21 17.71
C ARG A 127 -9.71 5.73 18.95
N ARG A 128 -9.28 4.45 18.95
CA ARG A 128 -8.54 3.83 20.07
C ARG A 128 -7.32 3.05 19.59
N THR A 129 -6.85 3.31 18.37
CA THR A 129 -5.71 2.62 17.81
C THR A 129 -4.41 3.09 18.44
N PRO A 130 -3.53 2.20 18.93
CA PRO A 130 -2.19 2.57 19.37
C PRO A 130 -1.39 3.16 18.20
N TRP A 131 -0.62 4.23 18.48
CA TRP A 131 0.11 4.97 17.44
C TRP A 131 1.11 4.12 16.64
N TYR A 132 1.77 3.15 17.27
CA TYR A 132 2.72 2.25 16.60
C TYR A 132 2.02 1.26 15.66
N MET A 133 0.80 0.83 15.97
CA MET A 133 0.00 0.01 15.06
C MET A 133 -0.52 0.84 13.87
N ALA A 134 -0.93 2.08 14.15
CA ALA A 134 -1.30 3.00 13.08
C ALA A 134 -0.10 3.28 12.15
N ALA A 135 1.11 3.45 12.70
CA ALA A 135 2.33 3.63 11.91
C ALA A 135 2.64 2.42 11.03
N SER A 136 2.55 1.21 11.58
CA SER A 136 2.72 -0.02 10.80
C SER A 136 1.68 -0.13 9.68
N ALA A 137 0.41 0.18 9.96
CA ALA A 137 -0.64 0.17 8.95
C ALA A 137 -0.43 1.27 7.88
N MET A 138 0.09 2.44 8.25
CA MET A 138 0.44 3.50 7.32
C MET A 138 1.61 3.11 6.40
N ILE A 139 2.63 2.44 6.93
CA ILE A 139 3.75 1.90 6.14
C ILE A 139 3.21 0.88 5.12
N ALA A 140 2.37 -0.08 5.54
CA ALA A 140 1.76 -1.05 4.63
C ALA A 140 0.95 -0.38 3.51
N ALA A 141 0.22 0.70 3.83
CA ALA A 141 -0.59 1.43 2.87
C ALA A 141 0.25 2.29 1.90
N ALA A 142 1.36 2.86 2.39
CA ALA A 142 2.30 3.61 1.58
C ALA A 142 3.09 2.70 0.62
N MET A 143 3.44 1.47 1.07
CA MET A 143 4.17 0.46 0.27
C MET A 143 3.18 -0.38 -0.52
N SER A 144 2.80 0.09 -1.70
CA SER A 144 1.88 -0.61 -2.60
C SER A 144 2.59 -1.67 -3.46
N GLY A 145 1.81 -2.46 -4.23
CA GLY A 145 2.34 -3.40 -5.23
C GLY A 145 3.24 -2.73 -6.27
N VAL A 146 2.93 -1.49 -6.62
CA VAL A 146 3.79 -0.68 -7.48
C VAL A 146 5.14 -0.42 -6.82
N THR A 147 5.17 -0.05 -5.55
CA THR A 147 6.45 0.12 -4.82
C THR A 147 7.25 -1.16 -4.80
N PHE A 148 6.59 -2.30 -4.56
CA PHE A 148 7.23 -3.61 -4.46
C PHE A 148 7.86 -4.09 -5.78
N ILE A 149 7.22 -3.79 -6.92
CA ILE A 149 7.63 -4.27 -8.25
C ILE A 149 8.34 -3.17 -9.04
N SER A 150 7.73 -1.98 -9.16
CA SER A 150 8.18 -0.97 -10.11
C SER A 150 9.37 -0.16 -9.57
N VAL A 151 9.48 0.06 -8.24
CA VAL A 151 10.63 0.81 -7.70
C VAL A 151 11.95 0.08 -7.96
N PRO A 152 12.11 -1.23 -7.63
CA PRO A 152 13.33 -1.93 -8.00
C PRO A 152 13.48 -2.11 -9.52
N GLY A 153 12.38 -2.25 -10.27
CA GLY A 153 12.41 -2.40 -11.73
C GLY A 153 12.87 -1.14 -12.46
N SER A 154 12.53 0.05 -11.97
CA SER A 154 12.85 1.32 -12.64
C SER A 154 14.30 1.77 -12.49
N VAL A 155 15.09 1.14 -11.60
CA VAL A 155 16.45 1.58 -11.24
C VAL A 155 17.39 1.65 -12.45
N ALA A 156 17.24 0.77 -13.44
CA ALA A 156 18.07 0.81 -14.65
C ALA A 156 17.84 2.06 -15.51
N ALA A 157 16.59 2.56 -15.56
CA ALA A 157 16.23 3.74 -16.36
C ALA A 157 16.36 5.04 -15.55
N ASP A 158 15.94 5.01 -14.30
CA ASP A 158 15.71 6.21 -13.47
C ASP A 158 16.79 6.39 -12.39
N ALA A 159 17.72 5.44 -12.24
CA ALA A 159 18.68 5.35 -11.15
C ALA A 159 17.96 5.50 -9.77
N PHE A 160 18.60 6.10 -8.79
CA PHE A 160 17.98 6.39 -7.48
C PHE A 160 17.29 7.76 -7.43
N SER A 161 16.88 8.33 -8.59
CA SER A 161 16.21 9.63 -8.67
C SER A 161 14.94 9.71 -7.80
N TYR A 162 14.23 8.58 -7.63
CA TYR A 162 13.04 8.49 -6.78
C TYR A 162 13.31 8.89 -5.32
N MET A 163 14.56 8.75 -4.82
CA MET A 163 14.92 9.23 -3.47
C MET A 163 14.77 10.74 -3.30
N GLN A 164 14.95 11.52 -4.36
CA GLN A 164 14.75 12.98 -4.30
C GLN A 164 13.27 13.30 -3.97
N MET A 165 12.33 12.56 -4.57
CA MET A 165 10.91 12.69 -4.27
C MET A 165 10.57 12.21 -2.86
N VAL A 166 11.21 11.13 -2.39
CA VAL A 166 11.03 10.59 -1.02
C VAL A 166 11.51 11.58 0.05
N MET A 167 12.58 12.34 -0.22
CA MET A 167 13.00 13.45 0.65
C MET A 167 11.89 14.52 0.72
N GLY A 168 11.25 14.83 -0.41
CA GLY A 168 10.07 15.69 -0.44
C GLY A 168 8.90 15.11 0.36
N PHE A 169 8.65 13.80 0.26
CA PHE A 169 7.62 13.12 1.05
C PHE A 169 7.84 13.32 2.55
N THR A 170 9.08 13.25 3.02
CA THR A 170 9.39 13.47 4.44
C THR A 170 8.95 14.85 4.91
N VAL A 171 9.26 15.90 4.14
CA VAL A 171 8.80 17.27 4.45
C VAL A 171 7.27 17.35 4.40
N GLY A 172 6.63 16.75 3.39
CA GLY A 172 5.17 16.66 3.29
C GLY A 172 4.53 16.00 4.51
N GLN A 173 5.15 14.94 5.05
CA GLN A 173 4.66 14.27 6.27
C GLN A 173 4.74 15.18 7.50
N PHE A 174 5.78 16.00 7.64
CA PHE A 174 5.82 17.02 8.70
C PHE A 174 4.70 18.04 8.55
N ILE A 175 4.40 18.50 7.32
CA ILE A 175 3.26 19.40 7.07
C ILE A 175 1.95 18.73 7.50
N ILE A 176 1.73 17.46 7.14
CA ILE A 176 0.54 16.70 7.55
C ILE A 176 0.47 16.61 9.09
N ALA A 177 1.57 16.23 9.74
CA ALA A 177 1.61 16.03 11.18
C ALA A 177 1.30 17.30 11.98
N PHE A 178 1.85 18.45 11.55
CA PHE A 178 1.77 19.68 12.34
C PHE A 178 0.68 20.65 11.88
N VAL A 179 0.17 20.54 10.65
CA VAL A 179 -0.87 21.42 10.11
C VAL A 179 -2.22 20.69 9.96
N LEU A 180 -2.24 19.56 9.24
CA LEU A 180 -3.51 18.90 8.90
C LEU A 180 -4.09 18.13 10.09
N VAL A 181 -3.28 17.32 10.78
CA VAL A 181 -3.74 16.52 11.92
C VAL A 181 -4.40 17.36 13.00
N PRO A 182 -3.80 18.43 13.54
CA PRO A 182 -4.46 19.27 14.54
C PRO A 182 -5.78 19.85 14.03
N THR A 183 -5.84 20.23 12.75
CA THR A 183 -7.05 20.79 12.13
C THR A 183 -8.19 19.79 12.12
N PHE A 184 -7.94 18.56 11.66
CA PHE A 184 -8.97 17.52 11.56
C PHE A 184 -9.42 16.98 12.93
N TYR A 185 -8.51 16.89 13.91
CA TYR A 185 -8.89 16.51 15.27
C TYR A 185 -9.79 17.57 15.95
N ARG A 186 -9.52 18.87 15.68
CA ARG A 186 -10.37 19.96 16.17
C ARG A 186 -11.78 19.89 15.59
N LEU A 187 -11.91 19.56 14.32
CA LEU A 187 -13.20 19.49 13.63
C LEU A 187 -13.97 18.20 13.91
N ARG A 188 -13.32 17.17 14.48
CA ARG A 188 -13.91 15.85 14.79
C ARG A 188 -14.62 15.18 13.61
N VAL A 189 -14.18 15.46 12.39
CA VAL A 189 -14.79 14.94 11.14
C VAL A 189 -14.69 13.41 11.06
N VAL A 190 -15.65 12.79 10.38
CA VAL A 190 -15.63 11.36 9.98
C VAL A 190 -15.02 11.24 8.58
N SER A 191 -15.40 12.15 7.68
CA SER A 191 -14.79 12.32 6.37
C SER A 191 -14.04 13.64 6.31
N LEU A 192 -12.87 13.64 5.65
CA LEU A 192 -12.08 14.85 5.44
C LEU A 192 -12.86 15.93 4.67
N TYR A 193 -13.73 15.48 3.76
CA TYR A 193 -14.48 16.38 2.87
C TYR A 193 -15.58 17.17 3.59
N GLU A 194 -16.00 16.74 4.80
CA GLU A 194 -16.88 17.52 5.67
C GLU A 194 -16.29 18.91 6.01
N TYR A 195 -14.95 19.03 6.00
CA TYR A 195 -14.29 20.33 6.12
C TYR A 195 -14.72 21.31 5.02
N LEU A 196 -14.87 20.82 3.79
CA LEU A 196 -15.28 21.66 2.65
C LEU A 196 -16.74 22.13 2.80
N ASP A 197 -17.61 21.31 3.40
CA ASP A 197 -19.00 21.71 3.71
C ASP A 197 -19.01 22.88 4.70
N THR A 198 -18.32 22.74 5.80
CA THR A 198 -18.26 23.80 6.83
C THR A 198 -17.60 25.07 6.34
N ARG A 199 -16.70 24.99 5.36
CA ARG A 199 -15.90 26.11 4.88
C ARG A 199 -16.51 26.84 3.68
N PHE A 200 -17.10 26.13 2.74
CA PHE A 200 -17.59 26.66 1.47
C PHE A 200 -19.06 26.33 1.21
N GLY A 201 -19.47 25.10 1.49
CA GLY A 201 -20.81 24.59 1.30
C GLY A 201 -20.86 23.17 0.70
N ILE A 202 -22.08 22.65 0.59
CA ILE A 202 -22.34 21.26 0.21
C ILE A 202 -21.86 20.92 -1.22
N THR A 203 -21.83 21.90 -2.14
CA THR A 203 -21.41 21.66 -3.52
C THR A 203 -19.90 21.42 -3.58
N SER A 204 -19.11 22.22 -2.85
CA SER A 204 -17.66 21.99 -2.70
C SER A 204 -17.35 20.68 -2.00
N HIS A 205 -18.10 20.30 -0.96
CA HIS A 205 -18.00 19.02 -0.28
C HIS A 205 -18.17 17.86 -1.26
N ARG A 206 -19.31 17.83 -1.98
CA ARG A 206 -19.58 16.79 -2.98
C ARG A 206 -18.56 16.77 -4.11
N THR A 207 -18.10 17.93 -4.56
CA THR A 207 -17.06 18.04 -5.59
C THR A 207 -15.76 17.37 -5.12
N GLY A 208 -15.31 17.68 -3.89
CA GLY A 208 -14.13 17.05 -3.30
C GLY A 208 -14.28 15.54 -3.16
N ALA A 209 -15.43 15.07 -2.68
CA ALA A 209 -15.74 13.65 -2.55
C ALA A 209 -15.74 12.89 -3.89
N TRP A 210 -16.29 13.49 -4.97
CA TRP A 210 -16.26 12.90 -6.31
C TRP A 210 -14.86 12.86 -6.91
N PHE A 211 -14.06 13.91 -6.76
CA PHE A 211 -12.66 13.90 -7.21
C PHE A 211 -11.83 12.87 -6.44
N PHE A 212 -12.04 12.74 -5.13
CA PHE A 212 -11.44 11.64 -4.36
C PHE A 212 -11.87 10.27 -4.87
N PHE A 213 -13.18 10.10 -5.11
CA PHE A 213 -13.72 8.84 -5.63
C PHE A 213 -13.03 8.42 -6.94
N ILE A 214 -12.97 9.33 -7.92
CA ILE A 214 -12.33 9.09 -9.21
C ILE A 214 -10.83 8.79 -9.03
N SER A 215 -10.14 9.61 -8.25
CA SER A 215 -8.71 9.48 -7.98
C SER A 215 -8.37 8.17 -7.30
N LYS A 216 -9.08 7.85 -6.22
CA LYS A 216 -8.84 6.65 -5.42
C LYS A 216 -9.19 5.37 -6.18
N MET A 217 -10.31 5.38 -6.90
CA MET A 217 -10.75 4.25 -7.72
C MET A 217 -9.71 3.95 -8.80
N SER A 218 -9.36 4.96 -9.63
CA SER A 218 -8.41 4.78 -10.73
C SER A 218 -7.00 4.44 -10.22
N GLY A 219 -6.48 5.18 -9.23
CA GLY A 219 -5.14 4.95 -8.69
C GLY A 219 -4.99 3.60 -8.00
N THR A 220 -6.04 3.11 -7.33
CA THR A 220 -6.01 1.78 -6.70
C THR A 220 -6.19 0.68 -7.72
N ALA A 221 -7.12 0.82 -8.66
CA ALA A 221 -7.33 -0.16 -9.72
C ALA A 221 -6.06 -0.39 -10.53
N LEU A 222 -5.29 0.67 -10.83
CA LEU A 222 -4.01 0.59 -11.53
C LEU A 222 -2.95 -0.18 -10.71
N LYS A 223 -2.90 0.06 -9.38
CA LYS A 223 -2.01 -0.70 -8.49
C LYS A 223 -2.38 -2.18 -8.40
N VAL A 224 -3.67 -2.51 -8.41
CA VAL A 224 -4.15 -3.89 -8.41
C VAL A 224 -3.91 -4.55 -9.76
N TYR A 225 -4.08 -3.81 -10.87
CA TYR A 225 -3.82 -4.29 -12.23
C TYR A 225 -2.41 -4.87 -12.37
N ILE A 226 -1.35 -4.15 -11.94
CA ILE A 226 0.02 -4.64 -12.10
C ILE A 226 0.23 -5.98 -11.40
N VAL A 227 -0.37 -6.17 -10.26
CA VAL A 227 -0.21 -7.41 -9.53
C VAL A 227 -1.07 -8.53 -10.12
N CYS A 228 -2.28 -8.23 -10.60
CA CYS A 228 -3.05 -9.18 -11.39
C CYS A 228 -2.28 -9.59 -12.66
N ALA A 229 -1.58 -8.67 -13.32
CA ALA A 229 -0.75 -8.97 -14.49
C ALA A 229 0.41 -9.91 -14.16
N VAL A 230 1.10 -9.69 -13.04
CA VAL A 230 2.16 -10.61 -12.57
C VAL A 230 1.58 -11.98 -12.22
N MET A 231 0.47 -12.04 -11.48
CA MET A 231 -0.19 -13.30 -11.13
C MET A 231 -0.74 -14.02 -12.38
N GLN A 232 -1.17 -13.26 -13.40
CA GLN A 232 -1.59 -13.81 -14.69
C GLN A 232 -0.45 -14.58 -15.33
N GLY A 233 0.74 -14.00 -15.41
CA GLY A 233 1.93 -14.64 -15.96
C GLY A 233 2.42 -15.84 -15.15
N LEU A 234 2.40 -15.73 -13.82
CA LEU A 234 2.92 -16.78 -12.94
C LEU A 234 2.00 -17.99 -12.78
N VAL A 235 0.68 -17.79 -12.85
CA VAL A 235 -0.29 -18.83 -12.51
C VAL A 235 -1.38 -19.00 -13.56
N PHE A 236 -2.15 -17.96 -13.81
CA PHE A 236 -3.42 -18.09 -14.53
C PHE A 236 -3.26 -18.46 -15.99
N ASN A 237 -2.21 -17.96 -16.67
CA ASN A 237 -1.91 -18.35 -18.06
C ASN A 237 -1.60 -19.85 -18.20
N HIS A 238 -0.94 -20.43 -17.18
CA HIS A 238 -0.63 -21.87 -17.19
C HIS A 238 -1.90 -22.74 -17.22
N TYR A 239 -2.99 -22.26 -16.61
CA TYR A 239 -4.27 -22.96 -16.56
C TYR A 239 -5.29 -22.45 -17.57
N GLY A 240 -4.90 -21.56 -18.51
CA GLY A 240 -5.81 -20.98 -19.49
C GLY A 240 -6.92 -20.09 -18.89
N ILE A 241 -6.74 -19.59 -17.66
CA ILE A 241 -7.72 -18.75 -16.99
C ILE A 241 -7.57 -17.31 -17.51
N PRO A 242 -8.65 -16.69 -18.02
CA PRO A 242 -8.60 -15.35 -18.58
C PRO A 242 -8.39 -14.28 -17.50
N PHE A 243 -7.81 -13.14 -17.88
CA PHE A 243 -7.48 -12.04 -16.95
C PHE A 243 -8.68 -11.51 -16.16
N TRP A 244 -9.87 -11.45 -16.79
CA TRP A 244 -11.08 -11.00 -16.10
C TRP A 244 -11.44 -11.89 -14.88
N ALA A 245 -11.19 -13.20 -14.99
CA ALA A 245 -11.46 -14.12 -13.88
C ALA A 245 -10.48 -13.92 -12.72
N ASN A 246 -9.19 -13.67 -13.03
CA ASN A 246 -8.17 -13.30 -12.05
C ASN A 246 -8.54 -11.99 -11.31
N ALA A 247 -8.90 -10.93 -12.06
CA ALA A 247 -9.32 -9.66 -11.48
C ALA A 247 -10.56 -9.79 -10.60
N ALA A 248 -11.58 -10.52 -11.07
CA ALA A 248 -12.80 -10.79 -10.31
C ALA A 248 -12.51 -11.59 -9.03
N LEU A 249 -11.68 -12.63 -9.11
CA LEU A 249 -11.29 -13.45 -7.96
C LEU A 249 -10.54 -12.60 -6.92
N THR A 250 -9.56 -11.81 -7.37
CA THR A 250 -8.78 -10.91 -6.50
C THR A 250 -9.69 -9.93 -5.77
N MET A 251 -10.60 -9.25 -6.48
CA MET A 251 -11.53 -8.30 -5.87
C MET A 251 -12.55 -8.98 -4.95
N THR A 252 -12.97 -10.20 -5.25
CA THR A 252 -13.84 -10.99 -4.37
C THR A 252 -13.15 -11.29 -3.04
N PHE A 253 -11.89 -11.70 -3.04
CA PHE A 253 -11.14 -11.93 -1.80
C PHE A 253 -10.96 -10.63 -1.00
N VAL A 254 -10.62 -9.52 -1.67
CA VAL A 254 -10.52 -8.21 -1.02
C VAL A 254 -11.83 -7.83 -0.34
N TRP A 255 -12.95 -7.95 -1.04
CA TRP A 255 -14.27 -7.67 -0.50
C TRP A 255 -14.62 -8.56 0.71
N LEU A 256 -14.36 -9.87 0.61
CA LEU A 256 -14.71 -10.83 1.66
C LEU A 256 -14.02 -10.51 2.99
N TYR A 257 -12.73 -10.13 3.01
CA TYR A 257 -12.06 -9.90 4.28
C TYR A 257 -12.31 -8.50 4.87
N THR A 258 -12.71 -7.50 4.04
CA THR A 258 -12.92 -6.13 4.49
C THR A 258 -14.36 -5.82 4.93
N GLN A 259 -15.36 -6.60 4.48
CA GLN A 259 -16.78 -6.28 4.62
C GLN A 259 -17.30 -6.06 6.05
N ARG A 260 -16.66 -6.65 7.08
CA ARG A 260 -17.14 -6.62 8.47
C ARG A 260 -16.49 -5.57 9.34
N GLY A 261 -15.17 -5.48 9.33
CA GLY A 261 -14.41 -4.72 10.32
C GLY A 261 -13.89 -3.36 9.85
N GLY A 262 -13.89 -3.09 8.53
CA GLY A 262 -13.42 -1.82 7.98
C GLY A 262 -12.05 -1.41 8.54
N VAL A 263 -11.89 -0.14 8.95
CA VAL A 263 -10.64 0.44 9.45
C VAL A 263 -10.02 -0.35 10.60
N LYS A 264 -10.83 -0.82 11.56
CA LYS A 264 -10.31 -1.61 12.69
C LYS A 264 -9.61 -2.88 12.23
N THR A 265 -10.22 -3.62 11.30
CA THR A 265 -9.63 -4.86 10.76
C THR A 265 -8.39 -4.55 9.92
N LEU A 266 -8.45 -3.50 9.09
CA LEU A 266 -7.33 -3.09 8.24
C LEU A 266 -6.07 -2.80 9.04
N ILE A 267 -6.15 -2.06 10.14
CA ILE A 267 -4.98 -1.73 10.96
C ILE A 267 -4.28 -2.99 11.46
N TRP A 268 -5.03 -3.98 11.94
CA TRP A 268 -4.45 -5.23 12.42
C TRP A 268 -3.86 -6.08 11.30
N THR A 269 -4.58 -6.22 10.18
CA THR A 269 -4.08 -6.97 9.03
C THR A 269 -2.91 -6.28 8.35
N ASP A 270 -2.91 -4.94 8.29
CA ASP A 270 -1.83 -4.17 7.69
C ASP A 270 -0.54 -4.26 8.50
N THR A 271 -0.62 -4.38 9.82
CA THR A 271 0.56 -4.66 10.66
C THR A 271 1.23 -5.98 10.26
N LEU A 272 0.45 -7.06 10.10
CA LEU A 272 0.97 -8.34 9.60
C LEU A 272 1.60 -8.19 8.21
N LYS A 273 0.91 -7.48 7.31
CA LYS A 273 1.37 -7.25 5.93
C LYS A 273 2.70 -6.49 5.89
N THR A 274 2.87 -5.46 6.75
CA THR A 274 4.14 -4.72 6.85
C THR A 274 5.28 -5.64 7.23
N VAL A 275 5.08 -6.50 8.23
CA VAL A 275 6.10 -7.49 8.64
C VAL A 275 6.45 -8.43 7.48
N CYS A 276 5.44 -8.99 6.80
CA CYS A 276 5.67 -9.89 5.67
C CYS A 276 6.40 -9.20 4.51
N LEU A 277 6.01 -7.96 4.18
CA LEU A 277 6.61 -7.18 3.09
C LEU A 277 8.08 -6.85 3.38
N VAL A 278 8.37 -6.33 4.57
CA VAL A 278 9.75 -5.96 4.94
C VAL A 278 10.63 -7.21 5.08
N ALA A 279 10.11 -8.28 5.65
CA ALA A 279 10.82 -9.55 5.74
C ALA A 279 11.13 -10.12 4.34
N SER A 280 10.15 -10.10 3.43
CA SER A 280 10.34 -10.50 2.03
C SER A 280 11.46 -9.69 1.36
N LEU A 281 11.43 -8.35 1.50
CA LEU A 281 12.45 -7.46 0.95
C LEU A 281 13.85 -7.78 1.47
N VAL A 282 14.02 -7.82 2.79
CA VAL A 282 15.34 -8.05 3.42
C VAL A 282 15.88 -9.44 3.10
N LEU A 283 15.05 -10.47 3.20
CA LEU A 283 15.48 -11.84 2.91
C LEU A 283 15.83 -12.03 1.42
N THR A 284 15.08 -11.42 0.50
CA THR A 284 15.42 -11.45 -0.93
C THR A 284 16.80 -10.81 -1.18
N ILE A 285 17.09 -9.65 -0.57
CA ILE A 285 18.40 -9.02 -0.66
C ILE A 285 19.50 -9.99 -0.16
N VAL A 286 19.30 -10.61 1.01
CA VAL A 286 20.26 -11.58 1.57
C VAL A 286 20.47 -12.78 0.65
N TYR A 287 19.42 -13.32 0.04
CA TYR A 287 19.54 -14.45 -0.89
C TYR A 287 20.27 -14.06 -2.19
N LEU A 288 20.00 -12.86 -2.73
CA LEU A 288 20.72 -12.34 -3.91
C LEU A 288 22.21 -12.15 -3.62
N MET A 289 22.54 -11.53 -2.48
CA MET A 289 23.93 -11.37 -2.04
C MET A 289 24.65 -12.72 -1.97
N ARG A 290 24.01 -13.71 -1.33
CA ARG A 290 24.57 -15.07 -1.23
C ARG A 290 24.69 -15.75 -2.60
N GLY A 291 23.69 -15.58 -3.48
CA GLY A 291 23.72 -16.14 -4.83
C GLY A 291 24.85 -15.58 -5.70
N MET A 292 25.25 -14.33 -5.46
CA MET A 292 26.40 -13.68 -6.12
C MET A 292 27.73 -13.89 -5.37
N GLY A 293 27.72 -14.54 -4.20
CA GLY A 293 28.91 -14.70 -3.35
C GLY A 293 29.38 -13.41 -2.69
N TRP A 294 28.51 -12.40 -2.55
CA TRP A 294 28.87 -11.08 -2.01
C TRP A 294 28.67 -11.02 -0.49
N SER A 295 29.66 -10.42 0.20
CA SER A 295 29.49 -9.98 1.58
C SER A 295 28.65 -8.70 1.65
N LEU A 296 28.26 -8.28 2.84
CA LEU A 296 27.58 -7.00 3.04
C LEU A 296 28.47 -5.81 2.59
N ALA A 297 29.77 -5.88 2.85
CA ALA A 297 30.72 -4.85 2.43
C ALA A 297 30.83 -4.76 0.91
N ASP A 298 30.96 -5.92 0.23
CA ASP A 298 30.98 -5.98 -1.23
C ASP A 298 29.69 -5.42 -1.82
N THR A 299 28.55 -5.76 -1.23
CA THR A 299 27.25 -5.26 -1.67
C THR A 299 27.18 -3.75 -1.59
N VAL A 300 27.55 -3.16 -0.46
CA VAL A 300 27.57 -1.70 -0.29
C VAL A 300 28.52 -1.05 -1.30
N GLN A 301 29.71 -1.61 -1.50
CA GLN A 301 30.69 -1.10 -2.45
C GLN A 301 30.19 -1.19 -3.90
N GLN A 302 29.66 -2.33 -4.30
CA GLN A 302 29.15 -2.55 -5.66
C GLN A 302 27.91 -1.68 -5.97
N VAL A 303 27.00 -1.54 -5.00
CA VAL A 303 25.86 -0.65 -5.13
C VAL A 303 26.32 0.81 -5.21
N ALA A 304 27.24 1.25 -4.34
CA ALA A 304 27.73 2.63 -4.34
C ALA A 304 28.49 2.98 -5.62
N ALA A 305 29.22 2.03 -6.20
CA ALA A 305 29.97 2.22 -7.45
C ALA A 305 29.05 2.14 -8.70
N SER A 306 27.81 1.69 -8.58
CA SER A 306 26.91 1.54 -9.72
C SER A 306 26.40 2.90 -10.21
N PRO A 307 26.38 3.18 -11.53
CA PRO A 307 25.72 4.35 -12.10
C PRO A 307 24.23 4.43 -11.74
N MET A 308 23.57 3.27 -11.52
CA MET A 308 22.19 3.16 -11.11
C MET A 308 21.93 3.72 -9.70
N SER A 309 22.96 3.97 -8.88
CA SER A 309 22.82 4.46 -7.51
C SER A 309 22.90 5.99 -7.39
N ARG A 310 22.94 6.69 -8.51
CA ARG A 310 22.93 8.16 -8.51
C ARG A 310 21.60 8.68 -7.96
N ILE A 311 21.64 9.47 -6.87
CA ILE A 311 20.46 10.05 -6.22
C ILE A 311 20.18 11.45 -6.76
N PHE A 312 21.20 12.31 -6.84
CA PHE A 312 21.03 13.75 -7.08
C PHE A 312 21.26 14.13 -8.54
N PHE A 313 20.26 14.80 -9.12
CA PHE A 313 20.24 15.26 -10.50
C PHE A 313 20.06 16.78 -10.52
N PHE A 314 21.16 17.52 -10.59
CA PHE A 314 21.19 18.98 -10.65
C PHE A 314 21.63 19.53 -12.02
N ASP A 315 21.93 18.65 -12.98
CA ASP A 315 22.62 19.03 -14.22
C ASP A 315 21.69 19.71 -15.22
N ASP A 316 20.44 19.24 -15.35
CA ASP A 316 19.50 19.72 -16.35
C ASP A 316 18.15 20.12 -15.72
N PRO A 317 17.88 21.44 -15.59
CA PRO A 317 16.59 21.94 -15.09
C PRO A 317 15.39 21.59 -15.99
N ALA A 318 15.59 21.26 -17.26
CA ALA A 318 14.50 20.86 -18.16
C ALA A 318 14.08 19.41 -17.95
N SER A 319 14.99 18.59 -17.43
CA SER A 319 14.72 17.18 -17.14
C SER A 319 13.62 16.96 -16.11
N GLY A 320 12.82 15.92 -16.29
CA GLY A 320 11.82 15.47 -15.30
C GLY A 320 12.44 14.98 -13.97
N TYR A 321 13.72 14.59 -13.99
CA TYR A 321 14.46 14.10 -12.82
C TYR A 321 15.22 15.20 -12.06
N TYR A 322 15.10 16.47 -12.47
CA TYR A 322 15.77 17.57 -11.80
C TYR A 322 15.38 17.65 -10.32
N PHE A 323 16.39 17.79 -9.42
CA PHE A 323 16.21 17.68 -7.97
C PHE A 323 15.04 18.53 -7.44
N TRP A 324 15.00 19.83 -7.74
CA TRP A 324 13.99 20.71 -7.19
C TRP A 324 12.58 20.40 -7.69
N LYS A 325 12.44 19.87 -8.92
CA LYS A 325 11.15 19.39 -9.43
C LYS A 325 10.67 18.17 -8.66
N MET A 326 11.52 17.14 -8.53
CA MET A 326 11.19 15.92 -7.82
C MET A 326 10.90 16.18 -6.34
N PHE A 327 11.75 16.98 -5.68
CA PHE A 327 11.61 17.31 -4.27
C PHE A 327 10.33 18.10 -3.98
N SER A 328 10.07 19.20 -4.72
CA SER A 328 8.86 20.01 -4.53
C SER A 328 7.58 19.25 -4.90
N ALA A 329 7.62 18.48 -5.98
CA ALA A 329 6.53 17.58 -6.35
C ALA A 329 6.27 16.55 -5.25
N GLY A 330 7.32 15.98 -4.65
CA GLY A 330 7.21 15.03 -3.53
C GLY A 330 6.47 15.62 -2.34
N ILE A 331 6.82 16.85 -1.92
CA ILE A 331 6.12 17.55 -0.83
C ILE A 331 4.61 17.63 -1.11
N VAL A 332 4.28 18.14 -2.28
CA VAL A 332 2.88 18.42 -2.64
C VAL A 332 2.09 17.15 -2.90
N LEU A 333 2.69 16.16 -3.59
CA LEU A 333 2.08 14.85 -3.82
C LEU A 333 1.75 14.16 -2.50
N LEU A 334 2.66 14.17 -1.53
CA LEU A 334 2.40 13.50 -0.27
C LEU A 334 1.31 14.21 0.54
N VAL A 335 1.32 15.54 0.60
CA VAL A 335 0.25 16.30 1.24
C VAL A 335 -1.10 15.95 0.61
N ALA A 336 -1.17 15.85 -0.72
CA ALA A 336 -2.40 15.50 -1.43
C ALA A 336 -2.80 14.02 -1.22
N MET A 337 -1.90 13.08 -1.52
CA MET A 337 -2.20 11.64 -1.56
C MET A 337 -2.19 10.96 -0.18
N THR A 338 -1.73 11.64 0.87
CA THR A 338 -1.73 11.14 2.24
C THR A 338 -2.52 12.05 3.16
N GLY A 339 -2.27 13.35 3.12
CA GLY A 339 -2.90 14.32 4.01
C GLY A 339 -4.35 14.63 3.66
N LEU A 340 -4.70 14.59 2.37
CA LEU A 340 -6.05 14.86 1.86
C LEU A 340 -6.72 13.63 1.26
N ASP A 341 -6.14 12.46 1.47
CA ASP A 341 -6.69 11.16 1.09
C ASP A 341 -7.43 10.54 2.28
N GLN A 342 -8.72 10.24 2.10
CA GLN A 342 -9.58 9.68 3.14
C GLN A 342 -9.06 8.34 3.67
N ASP A 343 -8.51 7.48 2.81
CA ASP A 343 -7.97 6.18 3.19
C ASP A 343 -6.79 6.31 4.17
N MET A 344 -5.83 7.18 3.85
CA MET A 344 -4.64 7.41 4.67
C MET A 344 -4.99 8.12 5.98
N MET A 345 -5.80 9.18 5.91
CA MET A 345 -6.17 9.94 7.10
C MET A 345 -7.14 9.19 8.02
N GLN A 346 -7.97 8.31 7.50
CA GLN A 346 -8.87 7.48 8.30
C GLN A 346 -8.09 6.57 9.28
N ARG A 347 -6.94 5.99 8.83
CA ARG A 347 -6.03 5.26 9.72
C ARG A 347 -5.38 6.17 10.76
N ASN A 348 -4.94 7.33 10.31
CA ASN A 348 -4.26 8.30 11.15
C ASN A 348 -5.20 8.85 12.23
N LEU A 349 -6.42 9.23 11.86
CA LEU A 349 -7.47 9.72 12.77
C LEU A 349 -8.08 8.60 13.64
N SER A 350 -7.72 7.35 13.45
CA SER A 350 -8.09 6.24 14.35
C SER A 350 -7.33 6.26 15.67
N CYS A 351 -6.23 7.01 15.79
CA CYS A 351 -5.51 7.23 17.03
C CYS A 351 -6.36 8.02 18.04
N ALA A 352 -6.09 7.82 19.34
CA ALA A 352 -6.89 8.45 20.38
C ALA A 352 -6.63 9.97 20.49
N THR A 353 -5.39 10.40 20.27
CA THR A 353 -4.97 11.79 20.44
C THR A 353 -4.25 12.34 19.21
N PRO A 354 -4.27 13.68 18.99
CA PRO A 354 -3.49 14.31 17.93
C PRO A 354 -1.99 14.01 18.03
N ARG A 355 -1.46 13.95 19.27
CA ARG A 355 -0.04 13.64 19.50
C ARG A 355 0.32 12.22 19.07
N ASP A 356 -0.55 11.25 19.31
CA ASP A 356 -0.33 9.87 18.85
C ASP A 356 -0.37 9.78 17.31
N SER A 357 -1.27 10.53 16.69
CA SER A 357 -1.36 10.64 15.25
C SER A 357 -0.09 11.29 14.64
N GLN A 358 0.44 12.34 15.29
CA GLN A 358 1.71 12.96 14.90
C GLN A 358 2.90 11.99 15.01
N LYS A 359 3.01 11.26 16.12
CA LYS A 359 4.05 10.23 16.32
C LYS A 359 3.98 9.15 15.23
N ASN A 360 2.76 8.69 14.90
CA ASN A 360 2.53 7.76 13.82
C ASN A 360 3.11 8.27 12.49
N ILE A 361 2.76 9.50 12.07
CA ILE A 361 3.21 10.06 10.79
C ILE A 361 4.73 10.24 10.76
N ILE A 362 5.33 10.76 11.84
CA ILE A 362 6.77 10.98 11.93
C ILE A 362 7.53 9.65 11.83
N LEU A 363 7.08 8.61 12.56
CA LEU A 363 7.68 7.29 12.46
C LEU A 363 7.56 6.73 11.03
N THR A 364 6.37 6.88 10.41
CA THR A 364 6.14 6.46 9.03
C THR A 364 7.11 7.17 8.07
N ALA A 365 7.39 8.47 8.26
CA ALA A 365 8.32 9.24 7.44
C ALA A 365 9.72 8.61 7.41
N PHE A 366 10.27 8.36 8.59
CA PHE A 366 11.61 7.76 8.68
C PHE A 366 11.64 6.32 8.15
N CYS A 367 10.67 5.49 8.51
CA CYS A 367 10.59 4.11 8.01
C CYS A 367 10.47 4.08 6.48
N GLN A 368 9.73 5.00 5.88
CA GLN A 368 9.55 5.08 4.43
C GLN A 368 10.86 5.33 3.69
N ILE A 369 11.73 6.22 4.19
CA ILE A 369 13.05 6.48 3.61
C ILE A 369 13.85 5.17 3.54
N PHE A 370 13.95 4.45 4.68
CA PHE A 370 14.74 3.22 4.75
C PHE A 370 14.17 2.11 3.86
N VAL A 371 12.85 1.91 3.87
CA VAL A 371 12.23 0.85 3.08
C VAL A 371 12.37 1.13 1.57
N ILE A 372 12.19 2.37 1.14
CA ILE A 372 12.37 2.72 -0.28
C ILE A 372 13.84 2.59 -0.69
N LEU A 373 14.78 3.02 0.15
CA LEU A 373 16.20 2.83 -0.12
C LEU A 373 16.53 1.34 -0.29
N LEU A 374 16.00 0.46 0.55
CA LEU A 374 16.17 -0.98 0.41
C LEU A 374 15.57 -1.52 -0.90
N PHE A 375 14.43 -0.99 -1.36
CA PHE A 375 13.87 -1.37 -2.67
C PHE A 375 14.76 -0.93 -3.85
N LEU A 376 15.37 0.24 -3.75
CA LEU A 376 16.30 0.72 -4.77
C LEU A 376 17.59 -0.13 -4.78
N VAL A 377 18.12 -0.45 -3.61
CA VAL A 377 19.25 -1.39 -3.47
C VAL A 377 18.90 -2.76 -4.05
N LEU A 378 17.71 -3.29 -3.72
CA LEU A 378 17.20 -4.51 -4.32
C LEU A 378 17.22 -4.42 -5.86
N GLY A 379 16.80 -3.28 -6.43
CA GLY A 379 16.82 -3.06 -7.87
C GLY A 379 18.21 -3.25 -8.47
N VAL A 380 19.24 -2.60 -7.93
CA VAL A 380 20.63 -2.79 -8.39
C VAL A 380 21.05 -4.25 -8.31
N LEU A 381 20.74 -4.93 -7.19
CA LEU A 381 21.08 -6.35 -7.02
C LEU A 381 20.36 -7.25 -8.03
N LEU A 382 19.10 -6.97 -8.36
CA LEU A 382 18.34 -7.73 -9.36
C LEU A 382 18.99 -7.62 -10.75
N TYR A 383 19.34 -6.41 -11.18
CA TYR A 383 20.00 -6.19 -12.47
C TYR A 383 21.39 -6.83 -12.52
N ARG A 384 22.19 -6.69 -11.46
CA ARG A 384 23.50 -7.35 -11.35
C ARG A 384 23.38 -8.88 -11.34
N TYR A 385 22.37 -9.41 -10.69
CA TYR A 385 22.11 -10.84 -10.68
C TYR A 385 21.75 -11.37 -12.07
N VAL A 386 20.86 -10.67 -12.81
CA VAL A 386 20.51 -11.00 -14.20
C VAL A 386 21.74 -10.97 -15.10
N GLU A 387 22.58 -9.93 -14.97
CA GLU A 387 23.82 -9.78 -15.70
C GLU A 387 24.82 -10.94 -15.41
N SER A 388 24.98 -11.31 -14.13
CA SER A 388 25.93 -12.36 -13.71
C SER A 388 25.47 -13.78 -14.09
N THR A 389 24.16 -14.01 -14.18
CA THR A 389 23.61 -15.35 -14.48
C THR A 389 23.23 -15.54 -15.94
N GLY A 390 23.28 -14.48 -16.76
CA GLY A 390 22.87 -14.54 -18.19
C GLY A 390 21.37 -14.79 -18.38
N LEU A 391 20.54 -14.50 -17.39
CA LEU A 391 19.09 -14.61 -17.51
C LEU A 391 18.55 -13.64 -18.58
N PRO A 392 17.53 -14.05 -19.36
CA PRO A 392 16.92 -13.14 -20.33
C PRO A 392 16.28 -11.95 -19.62
N MET A 393 16.61 -10.74 -20.09
CA MET A 393 16.00 -9.52 -19.56
C MET A 393 14.53 -9.45 -20.03
N PRO A 394 13.55 -9.27 -19.13
CA PRO A 394 12.15 -9.13 -19.50
C PRO A 394 11.89 -7.82 -20.26
N ALA A 395 10.89 -7.82 -21.14
CA ALA A 395 10.52 -6.66 -21.95
C ALA A 395 10.04 -5.45 -21.11
N LYS A 396 9.43 -5.72 -19.95
CA LYS A 396 8.95 -4.69 -19.03
C LYS A 396 9.79 -4.72 -17.75
N SER A 397 10.28 -3.55 -17.30
CA SER A 397 11.06 -3.39 -16.08
C SER A 397 10.32 -3.90 -14.81
N ASP A 398 9.01 -3.80 -14.80
CA ASP A 398 8.14 -4.29 -13.72
C ASP A 398 8.16 -5.85 -13.59
N GLN A 399 8.71 -6.58 -14.56
CA GLN A 399 8.80 -8.04 -14.51
C GLN A 399 10.15 -8.55 -14.02
N VAL A 400 11.15 -7.68 -13.84
CA VAL A 400 12.52 -8.08 -13.46
C VAL A 400 12.55 -8.81 -12.13
N PHE A 401 11.86 -8.28 -11.13
CA PHE A 401 11.82 -8.92 -9.80
C PHE A 401 11.12 -10.29 -9.86
N ALA A 402 9.98 -10.38 -10.55
CA ALA A 402 9.26 -11.65 -10.74
C ALA A 402 10.12 -12.69 -11.46
N GLN A 403 10.80 -12.27 -12.55
CA GLN A 403 11.69 -13.13 -13.32
C GLN A 403 12.82 -13.71 -12.48
N VAL A 404 13.51 -12.86 -11.70
CA VAL A 404 14.61 -13.31 -10.83
C VAL A 404 14.09 -14.17 -9.68
N ALA A 405 12.98 -13.79 -9.05
CA ALA A 405 12.45 -14.52 -7.90
C ALA A 405 11.92 -15.92 -8.25
N VAL A 406 11.39 -16.11 -9.46
CA VAL A 406 10.75 -17.36 -9.88
C VAL A 406 11.64 -18.20 -10.78
N ASN A 407 12.33 -17.56 -11.75
CA ASN A 407 13.11 -18.25 -12.78
C ASN A 407 14.63 -18.07 -12.62
N GLY A 408 15.08 -17.32 -11.61
CA GLY A 408 16.49 -16.97 -11.40
C GLY A 408 17.36 -18.08 -10.83
N GLY A 409 16.86 -19.29 -10.61
CA GLY A 409 17.64 -20.37 -9.98
C GLY A 409 17.92 -20.15 -8.49
N LEU A 410 17.29 -19.15 -7.88
CA LEU A 410 17.36 -18.91 -6.43
C LEU A 410 16.53 -19.94 -5.66
N PRO A 411 16.82 -20.16 -4.35
CA PRO A 411 16.04 -21.07 -3.53
C PRO A 411 14.54 -20.75 -3.58
N LEU A 412 13.69 -21.79 -3.54
CA LEU A 412 12.22 -21.67 -3.55
C LEU A 412 11.70 -20.63 -2.55
N ALA A 413 12.41 -20.46 -1.44
CA ALA A 413 12.10 -19.44 -0.43
C ALA A 413 11.99 -18.02 -1.01
N VAL A 414 12.82 -17.65 -1.98
CA VAL A 414 12.80 -16.32 -2.61
C VAL A 414 11.52 -16.11 -3.40
N GLY A 415 11.11 -17.10 -4.21
CA GLY A 415 9.85 -17.06 -4.93
C GLY A 415 8.63 -16.98 -4.00
N VAL A 416 8.64 -17.76 -2.91
CA VAL A 416 7.57 -17.71 -1.89
C VAL A 416 7.53 -16.34 -1.20
N LEU A 417 8.67 -15.79 -0.80
CA LEU A 417 8.76 -14.47 -0.19
C LEU A 417 8.31 -13.37 -1.15
N PHE A 418 8.69 -13.45 -2.42
CA PHE A 418 8.23 -12.56 -3.47
C PHE A 418 6.70 -12.57 -3.56
N VAL A 419 6.08 -13.75 -3.65
CA VAL A 419 4.62 -13.89 -3.76
C VAL A 419 3.92 -13.35 -2.51
N ILE A 420 4.43 -13.64 -1.30
CA ILE A 420 3.88 -13.10 -0.05
C ILE A 420 3.97 -11.58 -0.01
N GLY A 421 5.12 -11.00 -0.36
CA GLY A 421 5.32 -9.56 -0.41
C GLY A 421 4.39 -8.88 -1.40
N LEU A 422 4.27 -9.46 -2.60
CA LEU A 422 3.41 -9.00 -3.67
C LEU A 422 1.93 -8.98 -3.24
N ILE A 423 1.44 -10.11 -2.73
CA ILE A 423 0.04 -10.24 -2.30
C ILE A 423 -0.25 -9.37 -1.08
N SER A 424 0.70 -9.28 -0.13
CA SER A 424 0.59 -8.38 1.02
C SER A 424 0.35 -6.93 0.59
N SER A 425 1.07 -6.49 -0.43
CA SER A 425 0.97 -5.12 -0.94
C SER A 425 -0.36 -4.82 -1.63
N ILE A 426 -0.94 -5.79 -2.38
CA ILE A 426 -2.27 -5.63 -3.00
C ILE A 426 -3.35 -5.53 -1.93
N TYR A 427 -3.40 -6.54 -1.07
CA TYR A 427 -4.49 -6.64 -0.09
C TYR A 427 -4.48 -5.46 0.89
N SER A 428 -3.31 -4.84 1.13
CA SER A 428 -3.26 -3.58 1.86
C SER A 428 -3.88 -2.43 1.08
N SER A 429 -3.41 -2.19 -0.14
CA SER A 429 -3.86 -1.07 -0.97
C SER A 429 -5.33 -1.19 -1.39
N ALA A 430 -5.74 -2.35 -1.89
CA ALA A 430 -7.11 -2.56 -2.38
C ALA A 430 -8.13 -2.57 -1.24
N GLY A 431 -7.82 -3.27 -0.12
CA GLY A 431 -8.75 -3.38 1.00
C GLY A 431 -9.01 -2.05 1.69
N SER A 432 -7.97 -1.25 1.83
CA SER A 432 -8.07 0.07 2.43
C SER A 432 -8.81 1.06 1.53
N ALA A 433 -8.48 1.08 0.24
CA ALA A 433 -9.18 1.92 -0.72
C ALA A 433 -10.67 1.56 -0.82
N LEU A 434 -10.99 0.26 -0.87
CA LEU A 434 -12.38 -0.20 -0.90
C LEU A 434 -13.15 0.26 0.34
N THR A 435 -12.53 0.22 1.52
CA THR A 435 -13.13 0.72 2.76
C THR A 435 -13.32 2.24 2.74
N ALA A 436 -12.32 2.99 2.28
CA ALA A 436 -12.37 4.44 2.19
C ALA A 436 -13.38 4.93 1.15
N LEU A 437 -13.43 4.31 -0.04
CA LEU A 437 -14.43 4.57 -1.06
C LEU A 437 -15.85 4.28 -0.54
N THR A 438 -16.03 3.17 0.18
CA THR A 438 -17.31 2.84 0.81
C THR A 438 -17.70 3.90 1.84
N THR A 439 -16.74 4.34 2.67
CA THR A 439 -16.98 5.37 3.69
C THR A 439 -17.37 6.69 3.04
N SER A 440 -16.55 7.20 2.12
CA SER A 440 -16.81 8.48 1.47
C SER A 440 -18.11 8.46 0.66
N PHE A 441 -18.38 7.39 -0.09
CA PHE A 441 -19.63 7.29 -0.83
C PHE A 441 -20.85 7.26 0.08
N THR A 442 -20.79 6.51 1.19
CA THR A 442 -21.90 6.40 2.14
C THR A 442 -22.12 7.70 2.93
N VAL A 443 -21.04 8.34 3.38
CA VAL A 443 -21.08 9.52 4.25
C VAL A 443 -21.24 10.81 3.45
N ASP A 444 -20.42 11.01 2.41
CA ASP A 444 -20.30 12.30 1.70
C ASP A 444 -21.28 12.42 0.53
N ILE A 445 -21.52 11.32 -0.21
CA ILE A 445 -22.35 11.35 -1.42
C ILE A 445 -23.80 11.00 -1.07
N LEU A 446 -24.04 9.87 -0.39
CA LEU A 446 -25.39 9.45 0.00
C LEU A 446 -25.91 10.15 1.26
N THR A 447 -25.01 10.75 2.06
CA THR A 447 -25.34 11.40 3.34
C THR A 447 -26.14 10.51 4.32
N ALA A 448 -25.96 9.18 4.21
CA ALA A 448 -26.75 8.18 4.93
C ALA A 448 -26.61 8.28 6.47
N THR A 449 -25.47 8.76 6.98
CA THR A 449 -25.25 8.95 8.43
C THR A 449 -26.17 10.02 9.04
N LYS A 450 -26.74 10.92 8.24
CA LYS A 450 -27.64 11.98 8.71
C LYS A 450 -29.11 11.57 8.79
N HIS A 451 -29.48 10.51 8.06
CA HIS A 451 -30.89 10.16 7.84
C HIS A 451 -31.25 8.73 8.27
N ASP A 452 -30.27 7.82 8.33
CA ASP A 452 -30.51 6.40 8.55
C ASP A 452 -30.32 6.01 10.03
N ASN A 453 -31.16 5.07 10.50
CA ASN A 453 -30.88 4.34 11.72
C ASN A 453 -29.69 3.37 11.51
N ASP A 454 -29.12 2.83 12.59
CA ASP A 454 -27.89 2.02 12.54
C ASP A 454 -28.03 0.75 11.69
N GLN A 455 -29.24 0.17 11.59
CA GLN A 455 -29.51 -1.01 10.75
C GLN A 455 -29.58 -0.65 9.26
N ALA A 456 -30.29 0.43 8.91
CA ALA A 456 -30.38 0.94 7.53
C ALA A 456 -28.99 1.37 7.04
N LEU A 457 -28.23 2.11 7.86
CA LEU A 457 -26.85 2.49 7.56
C LEU A 457 -25.96 1.27 7.30
N THR A 458 -26.12 0.20 8.09
CA THR A 458 -25.36 -1.04 7.88
C THR A 458 -25.71 -1.70 6.55
N ARG A 459 -27.00 -1.70 6.15
CA ARG A 459 -27.46 -2.25 4.87
C ARG A 459 -26.92 -1.44 3.71
N THR A 460 -27.09 -0.12 3.74
CA THR A 460 -26.58 0.82 2.72
C THR A 460 -25.07 0.65 2.53
N ARG A 461 -24.31 0.65 3.63
CA ARG A 461 -22.86 0.43 3.61
C ARG A 461 -22.46 -0.88 2.93
N ARG A 462 -23.16 -2.00 3.21
CA ARG A 462 -22.86 -3.30 2.59
C ARG A 462 -23.10 -3.30 1.08
N ILE A 463 -24.21 -2.71 0.65
CA ILE A 463 -24.54 -2.58 -0.79
C ILE A 463 -23.47 -1.75 -1.49
N VAL A 464 -23.15 -0.58 -0.92
CA VAL A 464 -22.08 0.30 -1.45
C VAL A 464 -20.74 -0.44 -1.51
N HIS A 465 -20.39 -1.22 -0.49
CA HIS A 465 -19.13 -1.95 -0.45
C HIS A 465 -19.00 -2.99 -1.58
N ILE A 466 -20.11 -3.70 -1.90
CA ILE A 466 -20.15 -4.63 -3.04
C ILE A 466 -20.05 -3.86 -4.36
N ALA A 467 -20.81 -2.77 -4.51
CA ALA A 467 -20.79 -1.95 -5.71
C ALA A 467 -19.39 -1.37 -6.00
N MET A 468 -18.69 -0.91 -4.96
CA MET A 468 -17.30 -0.41 -5.08
C MET A 468 -16.34 -1.51 -5.52
N ALA A 469 -16.47 -2.72 -4.99
CA ALA A 469 -15.64 -3.86 -5.39
C ALA A 469 -15.86 -4.24 -6.86
N ALA A 470 -17.11 -4.28 -7.29
CA ALA A 470 -17.49 -4.56 -8.69
C ALA A 470 -16.98 -3.46 -9.63
N CYS A 471 -17.17 -2.19 -9.27
CA CYS A 471 -16.69 -1.05 -10.05
C CYS A 471 -15.16 -1.10 -10.19
N MET A 472 -14.43 -1.38 -9.11
CA MET A 472 -12.97 -1.51 -9.15
C MET A 472 -12.52 -2.65 -10.06
N ALA A 473 -13.20 -3.79 -10.05
CA ALA A 473 -12.91 -4.90 -10.97
C ALA A 473 -13.05 -4.48 -12.45
N VAL A 474 -14.12 -3.73 -12.77
CA VAL A 474 -14.35 -3.21 -14.14
C VAL A 474 -13.23 -2.23 -14.54
N VAL A 475 -12.82 -1.33 -13.64
CA VAL A 475 -11.73 -0.37 -13.93
C VAL A 475 -10.39 -1.09 -14.11
N ILE A 476 -10.11 -2.16 -13.34
CA ILE A 476 -8.91 -3.00 -13.53
C ILE A 476 -8.88 -3.61 -14.93
N LEU A 477 -10.02 -4.12 -15.42
CA LEU A 477 -10.13 -4.65 -16.78
C LEU A 477 -9.90 -3.57 -17.84
N GLY A 478 -10.37 -2.34 -17.59
CA GLY A 478 -10.11 -1.21 -18.49
C GLY A 478 -8.62 -0.93 -18.65
N PHE A 479 -7.82 -1.06 -17.58
CA PHE A 479 -6.38 -0.85 -17.65
C PHE A 479 -5.62 -1.95 -18.41
N GLU A 480 -6.15 -3.16 -18.54
CA GLU A 480 -5.57 -4.22 -19.38
C GLU A 480 -5.39 -3.76 -20.84
N TYR A 481 -6.32 -2.92 -21.32
CA TYR A 481 -6.30 -2.43 -22.71
C TYR A 481 -5.54 -1.11 -22.90
N CYS A 482 -5.23 -0.39 -21.82
CA CYS A 482 -4.72 0.99 -21.90
C CYS A 482 -3.32 1.19 -21.29
N ALA A 483 -2.77 0.22 -20.56
CA ALA A 483 -1.54 0.40 -19.79
C ALA A 483 -0.30 -0.09 -20.54
N ASP A 484 0.35 0.80 -21.28
CA ASP A 484 1.63 0.53 -21.97
C ASP A 484 2.86 1.09 -21.23
N ASP A 485 2.69 2.11 -20.40
CA ASP A 485 3.76 2.77 -19.65
C ASP A 485 4.09 2.07 -18.33
N SER A 486 5.22 2.47 -17.71
CA SER A 486 5.53 2.10 -16.30
C SER A 486 4.38 2.52 -15.38
N VAL A 487 3.86 1.55 -14.63
CA VAL A 487 2.66 1.76 -13.80
C VAL A 487 2.88 2.81 -12.71
N ILE A 488 4.11 2.94 -12.18
CA ILE A 488 4.40 3.98 -11.17
C ILE A 488 4.22 5.39 -11.75
N ASN A 489 4.69 5.62 -12.96
CA ASN A 489 4.55 6.91 -13.64
C ASN A 489 3.08 7.22 -13.94
N LEU A 490 2.32 6.21 -14.36
CA LEU A 490 0.89 6.35 -14.64
C LEU A 490 0.08 6.65 -13.37
N VAL A 491 0.39 6.01 -12.21
CA VAL A 491 -0.24 6.31 -10.92
C VAL A 491 -0.04 7.79 -10.55
N TYR A 492 1.17 8.31 -10.65
CA TYR A 492 1.43 9.71 -10.30
C TYR A 492 0.86 10.70 -11.32
N LYS A 493 0.81 10.33 -12.60
CA LYS A 493 0.16 11.12 -13.65
C LYS A 493 -1.34 11.25 -13.38
N VAL A 494 -2.04 10.15 -13.10
CA VAL A 494 -3.46 10.16 -12.71
C VAL A 494 -3.67 10.99 -11.44
N ALA A 495 -2.82 10.83 -10.44
CA ALA A 495 -2.87 11.62 -9.22
C ALA A 495 -2.68 13.12 -9.48
N GLY A 496 -1.75 13.51 -10.35
CA GLY A 496 -1.51 14.90 -10.74
C GLY A 496 -2.75 15.58 -11.30
N TYR A 497 -3.56 14.87 -12.10
CA TYR A 497 -4.80 15.41 -12.65
C TYR A 497 -5.96 15.40 -11.64
N THR A 498 -6.05 14.43 -10.78
CA THR A 498 -7.26 14.20 -9.97
C THR A 498 -7.17 14.77 -8.55
N TYR A 499 -5.99 14.81 -7.93
CA TYR A 499 -5.82 15.41 -6.59
C TYR A 499 -5.64 16.93 -6.62
N GLY A 500 -5.34 17.55 -7.78
CA GLY A 500 -5.15 19.01 -7.89
C GLY A 500 -6.33 19.82 -7.39
N PRO A 501 -7.57 19.56 -7.84
CA PRO A 501 -8.74 20.26 -7.34
C PRO A 501 -8.95 20.08 -5.83
N ILE A 502 -8.74 18.89 -5.29
CA ILE A 502 -8.84 18.62 -3.85
C ILE A 502 -7.82 19.50 -3.10
N LEU A 503 -6.55 19.42 -3.49
CA LEU A 503 -5.46 20.19 -2.88
C LEU A 503 -5.75 21.69 -2.95
N GLY A 504 -6.16 22.19 -4.12
CA GLY A 504 -6.49 23.61 -4.31
C GLY A 504 -7.59 24.09 -3.39
N MET A 505 -8.69 23.31 -3.25
CA MET A 505 -9.78 23.62 -2.33
C MET A 505 -9.32 23.67 -0.87
N PHE A 506 -8.54 22.68 -0.44
CA PHE A 506 -8.05 22.62 0.96
C PHE A 506 -7.05 23.75 1.24
N VAL A 507 -6.07 23.97 0.37
CA VAL A 507 -5.09 25.05 0.55
C VAL A 507 -5.79 26.41 0.56
N PHE A 508 -6.71 26.67 -0.37
CA PHE A 508 -7.47 27.92 -0.38
C PHE A 508 -8.31 28.10 0.89
N GLY A 509 -8.97 27.03 1.34
CA GLY A 509 -9.81 27.04 2.54
C GLY A 509 -9.04 27.32 3.84
N MET A 510 -7.82 26.80 3.95
CA MET A 510 -6.96 26.96 5.14
C MET A 510 -6.19 28.29 5.12
N SER A 511 -5.76 28.76 3.93
CA SER A 511 -4.96 29.98 3.79
C SER A 511 -5.78 31.26 3.72
N THR A 512 -7.07 31.19 3.38
CA THR A 512 -7.93 32.38 3.22
C THR A 512 -9.19 32.28 4.09
N ARG A 513 -9.80 33.42 4.40
CA ARG A 513 -11.12 33.49 5.04
C ARG A 513 -12.23 33.88 4.07
N ARG A 514 -11.94 33.94 2.78
CA ARG A 514 -12.89 34.40 1.74
C ARG A 514 -14.00 33.38 1.54
N ARG A 515 -15.24 33.83 1.33
CA ARG A 515 -16.37 33.02 0.91
C ARG A 515 -16.41 32.96 -0.60
N ILE A 516 -16.84 31.83 -1.18
CA ILE A 516 -16.96 31.64 -2.63
C ILE A 516 -18.42 31.41 -3.02
N LYS A 517 -18.72 31.57 -4.32
CA LYS A 517 -20.00 31.14 -4.91
C LYS A 517 -19.98 29.61 -5.11
N ASP A 518 -20.30 28.85 -4.06
CA ASP A 518 -20.16 27.37 -3.95
C ASP A 518 -20.74 26.62 -5.15
N ARG A 519 -21.86 27.09 -5.72
CA ARG A 519 -22.54 26.48 -6.88
C ARG A 519 -21.61 26.24 -8.09
N TRP A 520 -20.59 27.08 -8.28
CA TRP A 520 -19.70 27.02 -9.44
C TRP A 520 -18.42 26.22 -9.20
N MET A 521 -18.27 25.64 -8.00
CA MET A 521 -17.06 24.88 -7.66
C MET A 521 -16.82 23.67 -8.58
N PRO A 522 -17.83 22.89 -8.99
CA PRO A 522 -17.63 21.77 -9.93
C PRO A 522 -17.00 22.21 -11.26
N LEU A 523 -17.40 23.39 -11.77
CA LEU A 523 -16.84 23.93 -13.02
C LEU A 523 -15.34 24.24 -12.87
N VAL A 524 -14.96 24.89 -11.76
CA VAL A 524 -13.54 25.18 -11.47
C VAL A 524 -12.74 23.88 -11.32
N ALA A 525 -13.30 22.90 -10.61
CA ALA A 525 -12.63 21.61 -10.37
C ALA A 525 -12.43 20.79 -11.66
N ILE A 526 -13.29 20.93 -12.67
CA ILE A 526 -13.14 20.30 -13.99
C ILE A 526 -12.20 21.10 -14.88
N ALA A 527 -12.30 22.44 -14.85
CA ALA A 527 -11.48 23.31 -15.68
C ALA A 527 -9.99 23.23 -15.32
N ALA A 528 -9.65 23.11 -14.04
CA ALA A 528 -8.26 23.11 -13.60
C ALA A 528 -7.43 21.94 -14.16
N PRO A 529 -7.86 20.66 -14.11
CA PRO A 529 -7.18 19.56 -14.79
C PRO A 529 -7.05 19.77 -16.31
N LEU A 530 -8.09 20.28 -16.97
CA LEU A 530 -8.06 20.55 -18.42
C LEU A 530 -7.03 21.62 -18.76
N LEU A 531 -6.97 22.71 -18.00
CA LEU A 531 -5.95 23.77 -18.17
C LEU A 531 -4.55 23.22 -17.88
N SER A 532 -4.40 22.33 -16.91
CA SER A 532 -3.12 21.68 -16.61
C SER A 532 -2.66 20.78 -17.75
N GLY A 533 -3.57 20.04 -18.39
CA GLY A 533 -3.29 19.24 -19.57
C GLY A 533 -2.91 20.10 -20.77
N LEU A 534 -3.60 21.22 -20.98
CA LEU A 534 -3.26 22.18 -22.02
C LEU A 534 -1.87 22.79 -21.78
N LEU A 535 -1.58 23.20 -20.54
CA LEU A 535 -0.25 23.70 -20.15
C LEU A 535 0.85 22.66 -20.43
N GLN A 536 0.62 21.39 -20.05
CA GLN A 536 1.58 20.31 -20.30
C GLN A 536 1.80 20.11 -21.81
N TYR A 537 0.75 20.15 -22.60
CA TYR A 537 0.84 20.07 -24.06
C TYR A 537 1.65 21.22 -24.66
N VAL A 538 1.33 22.47 -24.29
CA VAL A 538 2.03 23.68 -24.76
C VAL A 538 3.50 23.67 -24.32
N ALA A 539 3.78 23.34 -23.06
CA ALA A 539 5.14 23.26 -22.53
C ALA A 539 5.99 22.26 -23.30
N ARG A 540 5.43 21.09 -23.61
CA ARG A 540 6.12 20.04 -24.38
C ARG A 540 6.38 20.45 -25.83
N THR A 541 5.38 21.04 -26.50
CA THR A 541 5.45 21.32 -27.95
C THR A 541 6.20 22.60 -28.29
N HIS A 542 6.05 23.65 -27.48
CA HIS A 542 6.62 24.98 -27.79
C HIS A 542 7.87 25.32 -26.97
N TRP A 543 7.96 24.82 -25.72
CA TRP A 543 9.07 25.17 -24.84
C TRP A 543 10.05 24.00 -24.63
N HIS A 544 9.80 22.85 -25.24
CA HIS A 544 10.57 21.61 -25.03
C HIS A 544 10.77 21.27 -23.54
N TYR A 545 9.84 21.72 -22.67
CA TYR A 545 9.90 21.55 -21.25
C TYR A 545 8.97 20.40 -20.83
N GLN A 546 9.54 19.41 -20.13
CA GLN A 546 8.78 18.26 -19.63
C GLN A 546 8.21 18.58 -18.25
N ILE A 547 6.88 18.83 -18.19
CA ILE A 547 6.15 18.88 -16.92
C ILE A 547 5.96 17.44 -16.45
N GLY A 548 6.59 17.10 -15.32
CA GLY A 548 6.54 15.81 -14.69
C GLY A 548 5.53 15.75 -13.54
N PHE A 549 5.98 15.32 -12.38
CA PHE A 549 5.14 15.16 -11.18
C PHE A 549 4.68 16.48 -10.57
N GLU A 550 5.33 17.60 -10.91
CA GLU A 550 4.92 18.96 -10.52
C GLU A 550 3.59 19.41 -11.16
N LEU A 551 3.03 18.64 -12.10
CA LEU A 551 1.70 18.90 -12.69
C LEU A 551 0.62 19.15 -11.63
N LEU A 552 0.71 18.46 -10.50
CA LEU A 552 -0.20 18.63 -9.37
C LEU A 552 -0.18 20.04 -8.80
N ILE A 553 0.99 20.67 -8.77
CA ILE A 553 1.16 22.06 -8.26
C ILE A 553 0.42 23.02 -9.18
N TYR A 554 0.60 22.90 -10.49
CA TYR A 554 -0.09 23.74 -11.47
C TYR A 554 -1.61 23.55 -11.41
N ASN A 555 -2.07 22.31 -11.30
CA ASN A 555 -3.48 21.98 -11.20
C ASN A 555 -4.11 22.57 -9.92
N ALA A 556 -3.44 22.46 -8.78
CA ALA A 556 -3.89 23.10 -7.54
C ALA A 556 -3.90 24.64 -7.66
N ALA A 557 -2.89 25.23 -8.30
CA ALA A 557 -2.83 26.68 -8.54
C ALA A 557 -3.99 27.15 -9.44
N PHE A 558 -4.30 26.46 -10.54
CA PHE A 558 -5.48 26.77 -11.36
C PHE A 558 -6.78 26.66 -10.60
N THR A 559 -6.91 25.66 -9.73
CA THR A 559 -8.08 25.53 -8.85
C THR A 559 -8.18 26.73 -7.90
N MET A 560 -7.09 27.13 -7.27
CA MET A 560 -7.06 28.29 -6.37
C MET A 560 -7.38 29.61 -7.11
N LEU A 561 -6.85 29.79 -8.32
CA LEU A 561 -7.17 30.97 -9.17
C LEU A 561 -8.66 30.99 -9.54
N GLY A 562 -9.22 29.85 -9.96
CA GLY A 562 -10.65 29.72 -10.22
C GLY A 562 -11.50 30.05 -8.99
N MET A 563 -11.09 29.58 -7.79
CA MET A 563 -11.77 29.93 -6.52
C MET A 563 -11.66 31.41 -6.18
N LEU A 564 -10.52 32.06 -6.48
CA LEU A 564 -10.37 33.50 -6.31
C LEU A 564 -11.37 34.29 -7.19
N LEU A 565 -11.60 33.83 -8.42
CA LEU A 565 -12.60 34.44 -9.31
C LEU A 565 -14.04 34.24 -8.80
N LEU A 566 -14.29 33.15 -8.06
CA LEU A 566 -15.58 32.88 -7.46
C LEU A 566 -15.81 33.58 -6.11
N THR A 567 -14.85 34.37 -5.61
CA THR A 567 -15.01 35.03 -4.30
C THR A 567 -16.17 36.04 -4.35
N LYS A 568 -17.02 35.99 -3.32
CA LYS A 568 -18.08 36.97 -3.13
C LYS A 568 -17.46 38.33 -2.77
N LYS A 569 -17.94 39.40 -3.37
CA LYS A 569 -17.63 40.77 -2.93
C LYS A 569 -18.17 40.96 -1.51
N LYS A 570 -17.52 41.83 -0.72
CA LYS A 570 -17.79 42.06 0.71
C LYS A 570 -19.23 42.51 0.98
N ASP A 571 -19.97 42.94 -0.03
CA ASP A 571 -21.32 43.46 0.04
C ASP A 571 -22.44 42.45 -0.32
N GLU A 572 -22.08 41.24 -0.78
CA GLU A 572 -23.05 40.14 -0.98
C GLU A 572 -23.09 39.27 0.30
N LYS A 573 -23.96 39.68 1.28
CA LYS A 573 -24.27 38.89 2.50
C LYS A 573 -25.02 37.60 2.16
#